data_b369c7a3c83cff1a9c13ce343431e109
#
_entry.id   b369c7a3c83cff1a9c13ce343431e109
#
_cell.length_a   1.000
_cell.length_b   1.000
_cell.length_c   1.000
_cell.angle_alpha   90.00
_cell.angle_beta   90.00
_cell.angle_gamma   90.00
#
_symmetry.space_group_name_H-M   'P 1'
#
loop_
_entity.id
_entity.type
_entity.pdbx_description
1 polymer ?
#
loop_
_entity_poly.entity_id
_entity_poly.type
_entity_poly.pdbx_seq_one_letter_code
_entity_poly.pdbx_strand_id
1 'polypeptide(L)'
;MAGGATHPLCAGKAVNVLLETLFPVSYEGHNASLFFLGICGVITLVTGLIHHFKHDGGAESIAGLTLGDQRELVIGVFGWLGATQISWGLLMLAVSLHYQMLSPLLLLLIVLERSLLVWRWWVGNRGLRHRPSEHYASLVLLPVGGFFLSLALTKYA
;
A
#
# COMPACT_ATOMS: atom_id res chain seq x y z
N MET A 1 28.28 -25.00 25.83
CA MET A 1 27.03 -24.51 25.14
C MET A 1 26.55 -23.31 25.92
N ALA A 2 26.86 -22.10 25.49
CA ALA A 2 26.44 -20.86 26.14
C ALA A 2 25.17 -20.37 25.41
N GLY A 3 24.00 -20.58 26.05
CA GLY A 3 22.72 -20.03 25.60
C GLY A 3 22.72 -18.52 25.83
N GLY A 4 22.79 -17.74 24.77
CA GLY A 4 22.64 -16.28 24.81
C GLY A 4 21.19 -15.94 25.13
N ALA A 5 20.89 -15.69 26.39
CA ALA A 5 19.63 -15.11 26.83
C ALA A 5 19.61 -13.64 26.34
N THR A 6 18.85 -13.36 25.29
CA THR A 6 18.53 -11.98 24.86
C THR A 6 17.81 -11.28 26.00
N HIS A 7 18.44 -10.26 26.57
CA HIS A 7 17.97 -9.53 27.74
C HIS A 7 16.60 -8.90 27.42
N PRO A 8 15.52 -9.14 28.18
CA PRO A 8 14.16 -8.62 27.89
C PRO A 8 14.09 -7.10 27.83
N LEU A 9 15.04 -6.40 28.45
CA LEU A 9 15.17 -4.94 28.41
C LEU A 9 15.53 -4.40 27.00
N CYS A 10 16.24 -5.15 26.17
CA CYS A 10 16.60 -4.73 24.81
C CYS A 10 15.40 -4.80 23.86
N ALA A 11 14.55 -5.83 24.02
CA ALA A 11 13.34 -5.98 23.20
C ALA A 11 12.33 -4.85 23.47
N GLY A 12 12.10 -4.49 24.73
CA GLY A 12 11.20 -3.40 25.09
C GLY A 12 11.66 -2.03 24.54
N LYS A 13 12.98 -1.78 24.58
CA LYS A 13 13.55 -0.52 24.05
C LYS A 13 13.43 -0.45 22.52
N ALA A 14 13.65 -1.55 21.82
CA ALA A 14 13.48 -1.63 20.37
C ALA A 14 12.01 -1.41 19.94
N VAL A 15 11.05 -1.99 20.67
CA VAL A 15 9.61 -1.81 20.41
C VAL A 15 9.21 -0.34 20.63
N ASN A 16 9.66 0.30 21.69
CA ASN A 16 9.35 1.71 21.94
C ASN A 16 9.93 2.63 20.86
N VAL A 17 11.18 2.41 20.44
CA VAL A 17 11.78 3.16 19.32
C VAL A 17 10.99 2.96 18.03
N LEU A 18 10.56 1.75 17.73
CA LEU A 18 9.75 1.46 16.55
C LEU A 18 8.39 2.18 16.62
N LEU A 19 7.73 2.14 17.78
CA LEU A 19 6.44 2.82 17.98
C LEU A 19 6.57 4.34 17.84
N GLU A 20 7.57 4.95 18.46
CA GLU A 20 7.83 6.39 18.33
C GLU A 20 8.15 6.80 16.89
N THR A 21 8.81 5.92 16.13
CA THR A 21 9.14 6.17 14.72
C THR A 21 7.91 6.07 13.82
N LEU A 22 7.01 5.11 14.08
CA LEU A 22 5.80 4.89 13.27
C LEU A 22 4.62 5.77 13.69
N PHE A 23 4.59 6.21 14.96
CA PHE A 23 3.54 7.05 15.54
C PHE A 23 4.17 8.26 16.25
N PRO A 24 4.84 9.15 15.53
CA PRO A 24 5.43 10.33 16.13
C PRO A 24 4.33 11.25 16.69
N VAL A 25 4.63 11.99 17.74
CA VAL A 25 3.68 12.98 18.34
C VAL A 25 3.40 14.12 17.35
N SER A 26 4.39 14.46 16.53
CA SER A 26 4.27 15.44 15.43
C SER A 26 4.94 14.88 14.19
N TYR A 27 4.45 15.29 13.01
CA TYR A 27 5.11 14.91 11.76
C TYR A 27 6.34 15.79 11.54
N GLU A 28 7.52 15.17 11.54
CA GLU A 28 8.81 15.85 11.33
C GLU A 28 9.48 15.41 10.00
N GLY A 29 8.81 14.56 9.22
CA GLY A 29 9.31 14.08 7.94
C GLY A 29 9.16 15.11 6.81
N HIS A 30 9.70 14.78 5.64
CA HIS A 30 9.68 15.67 4.48
C HIS A 30 8.27 15.77 3.87
N ASN A 31 7.80 17.00 3.58
CA ASN A 31 6.46 17.24 3.01
C ASN A 31 6.21 16.51 1.68
N ALA A 32 7.26 16.20 0.90
CA ALA A 32 7.11 15.44 -0.34
C ALA A 32 6.48 14.05 -0.11
N SER A 33 6.68 13.42 1.05
CA SER A 33 6.05 12.16 1.38
C SER A 33 4.55 12.28 1.65
N LEU A 34 4.10 13.43 2.18
CA LEU A 34 2.67 13.74 2.31
C LEU A 34 2.01 13.92 0.95
N PHE A 35 2.66 14.66 0.03
CA PHE A 35 2.17 14.79 -1.34
C PHE A 35 2.08 13.46 -2.06
N PHE A 36 3.11 12.62 -1.94
CA PHE A 36 3.09 11.28 -2.51
C PHE A 36 1.96 10.44 -1.95
N LEU A 37 1.75 10.44 -0.62
CA LEU A 37 0.65 9.75 0.03
C LEU A 37 -0.71 10.25 -0.46
N GLY A 38 -0.87 11.57 -0.63
CA GLY A 38 -2.08 12.18 -1.19
C GLY A 38 -2.35 11.73 -2.63
N ILE A 39 -1.32 11.70 -3.49
CA ILE A 39 -1.43 11.20 -4.87
C ILE A 39 -1.84 9.71 -4.86
N CYS A 40 -1.22 8.89 -4.02
CA CYS A 40 -1.61 7.48 -3.86
C CYS A 40 -3.08 7.37 -3.42
N GLY A 41 -3.53 8.22 -2.49
CA GLY A 41 -4.91 8.29 -2.02
C GLY A 41 -5.90 8.60 -3.14
N VAL A 42 -5.61 9.61 -3.97
CA VAL A 42 -6.44 9.97 -5.14
C VAL A 42 -6.53 8.82 -6.14
N ILE A 43 -5.37 8.23 -6.51
CA ILE A 43 -5.34 7.12 -7.48
C ILE A 43 -6.12 5.92 -6.92
N THR A 44 -5.92 5.56 -5.67
CA THR A 44 -6.61 4.44 -5.02
C THR A 44 -8.11 4.68 -4.95
N LEU A 45 -8.55 5.91 -4.59
CA LEU A 45 -9.94 6.29 -4.55
C LEU A 45 -10.60 6.21 -5.93
N VAL A 46 -9.97 6.78 -6.96
CA VAL A 46 -10.49 6.75 -8.34
C VAL A 46 -10.60 5.31 -8.85
N THR A 47 -9.55 4.50 -8.64
CA THR A 47 -9.58 3.09 -9.01
C THR A 47 -10.67 2.33 -8.28
N GLY A 48 -10.85 2.59 -6.99
CA GLY A 48 -11.91 2.01 -6.17
C GLY A 48 -13.31 2.37 -6.68
N LEU A 49 -13.54 3.63 -7.04
CA LEU A 49 -14.80 4.06 -7.63
C LEU A 49 -15.09 3.35 -8.96
N ILE A 50 -14.07 3.18 -9.81
CA ILE A 50 -14.20 2.42 -11.06
C ILE A 50 -14.56 0.96 -10.77
N HIS A 51 -13.82 0.30 -9.89
CA HIS A 51 -14.07 -1.11 -9.57
C HIS A 51 -15.42 -1.35 -8.91
N HIS A 52 -15.92 -0.39 -8.14
CA HIS A 52 -17.20 -0.54 -7.43
C HIS A 52 -18.41 -0.19 -8.29
N PHE A 53 -18.36 0.92 -9.05
CA PHE A 53 -19.52 1.46 -9.74
C PHE A 53 -19.62 1.12 -11.23
N LYS A 54 -18.50 0.73 -11.88
CA LYS A 54 -18.53 0.36 -13.28
C LYS A 54 -19.14 -1.03 -13.45
N HIS A 55 -20.01 -1.21 -14.45
CA HIS A 55 -20.76 -2.45 -14.67
C HIS A 55 -19.93 -3.71 -14.86
N ASP A 56 -18.68 -3.59 -15.33
CA ASP A 56 -17.72 -4.68 -15.47
C ASP A 56 -16.61 -4.64 -14.40
N GLY A 57 -16.71 -3.73 -13.43
CA GLY A 57 -15.67 -3.50 -12.42
C GLY A 57 -14.31 -3.06 -13.01
N GLY A 58 -14.25 -2.75 -14.31
CA GLY A 58 -12.99 -2.52 -15.03
C GLY A 58 -12.24 -3.80 -15.40
N ALA A 59 -12.78 -4.97 -15.10
CA ALA A 59 -12.11 -6.26 -15.35
C ALA A 59 -11.90 -6.52 -16.85
N GLU A 60 -12.91 -6.30 -17.67
CA GLU A 60 -12.81 -6.48 -19.12
C GLU A 60 -12.22 -5.24 -19.78
N SER A 61 -12.77 -4.06 -19.48
CA SER A 61 -12.46 -2.80 -20.16
C SER A 61 -11.11 -2.19 -19.82
N ILE A 62 -10.55 -2.46 -18.64
CA ILE A 62 -9.28 -1.88 -18.17
C ILE A 62 -8.22 -2.96 -18.00
N ALA A 63 -8.55 -4.06 -17.29
CA ALA A 63 -7.60 -5.14 -17.07
C ALA A 63 -7.50 -6.11 -18.26
N GLY A 64 -8.39 -6.02 -19.26
CA GLY A 64 -8.36 -6.86 -20.47
C GLY A 64 -8.58 -8.33 -20.20
N LEU A 65 -9.33 -8.66 -19.14
CA LEU A 65 -9.62 -10.05 -18.76
C LEU A 65 -10.75 -10.61 -19.64
N THR A 66 -10.61 -11.85 -20.10
CA THR A 66 -11.69 -12.60 -20.73
C THR A 66 -12.38 -13.44 -19.67
N LEU A 67 -13.60 -13.07 -19.25
CA LEU A 67 -14.23 -13.62 -18.04
C LEU A 67 -15.02 -14.91 -18.27
N GLY A 68 -15.55 -15.12 -19.50
CA GLY A 68 -16.37 -16.30 -19.83
C GLY A 68 -17.48 -16.56 -18.79
N ASP A 69 -17.63 -17.82 -18.39
CA ASP A 69 -18.66 -18.27 -17.43
C ASP A 69 -18.44 -17.75 -15.99
N GLN A 70 -17.25 -17.23 -15.69
CA GLN A 70 -16.90 -16.70 -14.35
C GLN A 70 -17.17 -15.19 -14.21
N ARG A 71 -17.85 -14.59 -15.19
CA ARG A 71 -18.02 -13.13 -15.28
C ARG A 71 -18.61 -12.52 -14.01
N GLU A 72 -19.71 -13.04 -13.50
CA GLU A 72 -20.39 -12.51 -12.32
C GLU A 72 -19.52 -12.60 -11.06
N LEU A 73 -18.82 -13.73 -10.88
CA LEU A 73 -17.92 -13.93 -9.75
C LEU A 73 -16.79 -12.91 -9.77
N VAL A 74 -16.14 -12.72 -10.92
CA VAL A 74 -15.01 -11.80 -11.05
C VAL A 74 -15.47 -10.36 -10.83
N ILE A 75 -16.60 -9.95 -11.41
CA ILE A 75 -17.17 -8.60 -11.20
C ILE A 75 -17.51 -8.39 -9.71
N GLY A 76 -18.07 -9.38 -9.04
CA GLY A 76 -18.34 -9.34 -7.60
C GLY A 76 -17.06 -9.12 -6.77
N VAL A 77 -15.97 -9.82 -7.10
CA VAL A 77 -14.67 -9.64 -6.44
C VAL A 77 -14.10 -8.24 -6.70
N PHE A 78 -14.18 -7.73 -7.93
CA PHE A 78 -13.75 -6.37 -8.26
C PHE A 78 -14.57 -5.32 -7.52
N GLY A 79 -15.89 -5.49 -7.42
CA GLY A 79 -16.77 -4.60 -6.65
C GLY A 79 -16.42 -4.56 -5.17
N TRP A 80 -16.12 -5.71 -4.56
CA TRP A 80 -15.65 -5.77 -3.18
C TRP A 80 -14.27 -5.11 -3.00
N LEU A 81 -13.32 -5.40 -3.89
CA LEU A 81 -12.01 -4.75 -3.92
C LEU A 81 -12.17 -3.22 -4.03
N GLY A 82 -13.09 -2.76 -4.91
CA GLY A 82 -13.40 -1.34 -5.09
C GLY A 82 -13.86 -0.67 -3.80
N ALA A 83 -14.77 -1.29 -3.05
CA ALA A 83 -15.22 -0.77 -1.75
C ALA A 83 -14.06 -0.63 -0.75
N THR A 84 -13.17 -1.60 -0.71
CA THR A 84 -11.95 -1.55 0.13
C THR A 84 -11.02 -0.42 -0.32
N GLN A 85 -10.79 -0.26 -1.62
CA GLN A 85 -9.94 0.79 -2.18
C GLN A 85 -10.52 2.19 -1.92
N ILE A 86 -11.84 2.38 -1.97
CA ILE A 86 -12.49 3.66 -1.61
C ILE A 86 -12.14 4.01 -0.17
N SER A 87 -12.31 3.09 0.76
CA SER A 87 -11.99 3.31 2.18
C SER A 87 -10.51 3.63 2.41
N TRP A 88 -9.60 2.88 1.77
CA TRP A 88 -8.17 3.14 1.84
C TRP A 88 -7.78 4.47 1.23
N GLY A 89 -8.34 4.83 0.07
CA GLY A 89 -8.08 6.12 -0.60
C GLY A 89 -8.49 7.30 0.28
N LEU A 90 -9.67 7.23 0.89
CA LEU A 90 -10.14 8.25 1.83
C LEU A 90 -9.25 8.36 3.08
N LEU A 91 -8.81 7.23 3.64
CA LEU A 91 -7.88 7.21 4.76
C LEU A 91 -6.54 7.86 4.40
N MET A 92 -5.96 7.52 3.24
CA MET A 92 -4.70 8.13 2.77
C MET A 92 -4.83 9.65 2.61
N LEU A 93 -5.96 10.13 2.06
CA LEU A 93 -6.23 11.57 1.92
C LEU A 93 -6.40 12.24 3.28
N ALA A 94 -7.15 11.65 4.20
CA ALA A 94 -7.32 12.19 5.55
C ALA A 94 -5.98 12.30 6.29
N VAL A 95 -5.12 11.29 6.15
CA VAL A 95 -3.79 11.29 6.77
C VAL A 95 -2.86 12.31 6.11
N SER A 96 -2.84 12.38 4.79
CA SER A 96 -2.03 13.35 4.05
C SER A 96 -2.38 14.80 4.42
N LEU A 97 -3.67 15.10 4.68
CA LEU A 97 -4.14 16.46 4.93
C LEU A 97 -4.22 16.85 6.42
N HIS A 98 -4.64 15.92 7.30
CA HIS A 98 -4.97 16.25 8.70
C HIS A 98 -4.19 15.42 9.73
N TYR A 99 -3.99 14.13 9.49
CA TYR A 99 -3.37 13.22 10.46
C TYR A 99 -1.95 12.85 10.07
N GLN A 100 -1.16 13.85 9.68
CA GLN A 100 0.17 13.70 9.08
C GLN A 100 1.13 12.80 9.87
N MET A 101 0.97 12.75 11.20
CA MET A 101 1.74 11.87 12.08
C MET A 101 1.61 10.38 11.75
N LEU A 102 0.53 9.96 11.08
CA LEU A 102 0.31 8.57 10.66
C LEU A 102 0.91 8.26 9.27
N SER A 103 1.50 9.25 8.59
CA SER A 103 2.06 9.06 7.25
C SER A 103 3.16 8.01 7.18
N PRO A 104 4.11 7.90 8.12
CA PRO A 104 5.13 6.85 8.08
C PRO A 104 4.51 5.45 8.14
N LEU A 105 3.50 5.25 8.99
CA LEU A 105 2.79 3.98 9.09
C LEU A 105 2.06 3.64 7.79
N LEU A 106 1.31 4.59 7.21
CA LEU A 106 0.58 4.33 5.96
C LEU A 106 1.51 4.06 4.79
N LEU A 107 2.61 4.79 4.67
CA LEU A 107 3.63 4.52 3.66
C LEU A 107 4.27 3.14 3.85
N LEU A 108 4.54 2.73 5.08
CA LEU A 108 5.02 1.37 5.39
C LEU A 108 4.01 0.31 4.95
N LEU A 109 2.72 0.51 5.21
CA LEU A 109 1.66 -0.42 4.79
C LEU A 109 1.55 -0.50 3.27
N ILE A 110 1.68 0.61 2.55
CA ILE A 110 1.74 0.62 1.07
C ILE A 110 2.94 -0.18 0.58
N VAL A 111 4.13 0.05 1.13
CA VAL A 111 5.35 -0.68 0.74
C VAL A 111 5.20 -2.18 1.03
N LEU A 112 4.63 -2.54 2.18
CA LEU A 112 4.36 -3.94 2.53
C LEU A 112 3.38 -4.59 1.55
N GLU A 113 2.27 -3.92 1.25
CA GLU A 113 1.27 -4.40 0.28
C GLU A 113 1.91 -4.62 -1.10
N ARG A 114 2.66 -3.65 -1.62
CA ARG A 114 3.34 -3.76 -2.91
C ARG A 114 4.41 -4.86 -2.90
N SER A 115 5.12 -5.04 -1.79
CA SER A 115 6.09 -6.13 -1.61
C SER A 115 5.41 -7.51 -1.71
N LEU A 116 4.28 -7.69 -1.04
CA LEU A 116 3.50 -8.94 -1.09
C LEU A 116 2.98 -9.23 -2.50
N LEU A 117 2.49 -8.21 -3.22
CA LEU A 117 2.04 -8.34 -4.61
C LEU A 117 3.20 -8.70 -5.54
N VAL A 118 4.33 -8.01 -5.44
CA VAL A 118 5.53 -8.31 -6.24
C VAL A 118 6.01 -9.73 -5.95
N TRP A 119 6.11 -10.12 -4.68
CA TRP A 119 6.50 -11.48 -4.30
C TRP A 119 5.57 -12.52 -4.94
N ARG A 120 4.25 -12.37 -4.76
CA ARG A 120 3.28 -13.35 -5.26
C ARG A 120 3.35 -13.50 -6.78
N TRP A 121 3.41 -12.38 -7.51
CA TRP A 121 3.24 -12.40 -8.96
C TRP A 121 4.55 -12.52 -9.75
N TRP A 122 5.67 -12.12 -9.17
CA TRP A 122 6.97 -12.17 -9.85
C TRP A 122 7.86 -13.31 -9.38
N VAL A 123 7.73 -13.74 -8.13
CA VAL A 123 8.52 -14.83 -7.57
C VAL A 123 7.69 -16.13 -7.51
N GLY A 124 6.46 -16.06 -6.98
CA GLY A 124 5.60 -17.23 -6.77
C GLY A 124 4.97 -17.76 -8.06
N ASN A 125 4.50 -16.90 -8.94
CA ASN A 125 3.74 -17.25 -10.15
C ASN A 125 4.48 -16.87 -11.45
N ARG A 126 5.66 -17.41 -11.68
CA ARG A 126 6.50 -17.07 -12.85
C ARG A 126 5.93 -17.48 -14.20
N GLY A 127 5.00 -18.46 -14.24
CA GLY A 127 4.45 -19.03 -15.47
C GLY A 127 3.22 -18.32 -16.06
N LEU A 128 2.77 -17.20 -15.50
CA LEU A 128 1.60 -16.49 -16.02
C LEU A 128 1.89 -15.84 -17.36
N ARG A 129 1.06 -16.19 -18.38
CA ARG A 129 1.16 -15.61 -19.74
C ARG A 129 0.65 -14.18 -19.82
N HIS A 130 -0.34 -13.83 -19.02
CA HIS A 130 -0.91 -12.48 -18.97
C HIS A 130 -0.72 -11.88 -17.57
N ARG A 131 -0.24 -10.65 -17.52
CA ARG A 131 -0.07 -9.88 -16.29
C ARG A 131 -0.82 -8.56 -16.44
N PRO A 132 -1.84 -8.30 -15.62
CA PRO A 132 -2.52 -7.02 -15.58
C PRO A 132 -1.55 -5.85 -15.34
N SER A 133 -1.93 -4.67 -15.80
CA SER A 133 -1.13 -3.44 -15.67
C SER A 133 -0.72 -3.12 -14.22
N GLU A 134 -1.56 -3.49 -13.26
CA GLU A 134 -1.29 -3.30 -11.83
C GLU A 134 -0.05 -4.05 -11.33
N HIS A 135 0.27 -5.21 -11.92
CA HIS A 135 1.48 -5.95 -11.56
C HIS A 135 2.76 -5.18 -11.94
N TYR A 136 2.75 -4.47 -13.07
CA TYR A 136 3.87 -3.61 -13.48
C TYR A 136 3.91 -2.34 -12.65
N ALA A 137 2.75 -1.73 -12.34
CA ALA A 137 2.67 -0.59 -11.47
C ALA A 137 3.25 -0.89 -10.07
N SER A 138 3.02 -2.09 -9.54
CA SER A 138 3.58 -2.51 -8.24
C SER A 138 5.10 -2.60 -8.24
N LEU A 139 5.74 -2.99 -9.37
CA LEU A 139 7.21 -2.98 -9.48
C LEU A 139 7.79 -1.57 -9.39
N VAL A 140 7.09 -0.57 -9.93
CA VAL A 140 7.52 0.83 -9.88
C VAL A 140 7.20 1.44 -8.52
N LEU A 141 6.00 1.18 -8.01
CA LEU A 141 5.55 1.75 -6.74
C LEU A 141 6.32 1.22 -5.53
N LEU A 142 6.88 0.01 -5.60
CA LEU A 142 7.67 -0.54 -4.50
C LEU A 142 8.94 0.28 -4.21
N PRO A 143 9.87 0.53 -5.14
CA PRO A 143 11.05 1.36 -4.88
C PRO A 143 10.68 2.83 -4.63
N VAL A 144 9.69 3.38 -5.35
CA VAL A 144 9.23 4.77 -5.14
C VAL A 144 8.60 4.93 -3.76
N GLY A 145 7.74 4.02 -3.34
CA GLY A 145 7.15 4.00 -2.00
C GLY A 145 8.21 3.86 -0.90
N GLY A 146 9.23 3.00 -1.11
CA GLY A 146 10.37 2.87 -0.21
C GLY A 146 11.17 4.17 -0.06
N PHE A 147 11.38 4.88 -1.16
CA PHE A 147 12.04 6.19 -1.14
C PHE A 147 11.23 7.21 -0.33
N PHE A 148 9.91 7.35 -0.58
CA PHE A 148 9.08 8.30 0.17
C PHE A 148 8.88 7.88 1.63
N LEU A 149 8.87 6.58 1.94
CA LEU A 149 8.92 6.10 3.32
C LEU A 149 10.21 6.56 4.01
N SER A 150 11.36 6.46 3.36
CA SER A 150 12.62 6.95 3.94
C SER A 150 12.58 8.44 4.22
N LEU A 151 12.00 9.25 3.31
CA LEU A 151 11.80 10.68 3.53
C LEU A 151 10.82 10.98 4.68
N ALA A 152 9.80 10.14 4.88
CA ALA A 152 8.85 10.30 5.98
C ALA A 152 9.45 9.97 7.35
N LEU A 153 10.47 9.10 7.37
CA LEU A 153 11.19 8.69 8.60
C LEU A 153 12.39 9.59 8.92
N THR A 154 12.86 10.37 7.95
CA THR A 154 14.00 11.27 8.14
C THR A 154 13.50 12.57 8.75
N LYS A 155 14.03 12.94 9.93
CA LYS A 155 13.73 14.24 10.54
C LYS A 155 14.29 15.35 9.65
N TYR A 156 13.42 16.26 9.27
CA TYR A 156 13.80 17.47 8.54
C TYR A 156 14.15 18.55 9.58
N ALA A 157 15.45 18.88 9.63
CA ALA A 157 15.94 19.93 10.53
C ALA A 157 15.64 21.31 9.97
#